data_b3de12311c696690ddd7d8ab683a0000
#
_entry.id   b3de12311c696690ddd7d8ab683a0000
#
_cell.length_a   1.000
_cell.length_b   1.000
_cell.length_c   1.000
_cell.angle_alpha   90.00
_cell.angle_beta   90.00
_cell.angle_gamma   90.00
#
_symmetry.space_group_name_H-M   'P 1'
#
loop_
_entity.id
_entity.type
_entity.pdbx_description
1 polymer ?
#
loop_
_entity_poly.entity_id
_entity_poly.type
_entity_poly.pdbx_seq_one_letter_code
_entity_poly.pdbx_strand_id
1 'polypeptide(L)'
;MLKSRELFSISGLCVVGVLLIASNFADRFITQLPLNAKTVSAELDFDFKMMAAAQASAMGPRDGKFNLGRAATKDEIAAWDGDISPDGTGLPIGSGDAIDGEEVFAEHCAICHGDFAEGVDNWPELAGGMDTLADEDPVKTVGSYWPYLSTTWDYVKRSMPFGNAQSLSDDDVYAIVAYILYSNDIIEDDFILSNETFLDVEMPNVNGFIVDDRLTSESHFWNKKVCMSNCKSEVKITMRAAVLDVTPEDE
;
A
#
# COMPACT_ATOMS: atom_id res chain seq x y z
N MET A 1 62.91 -11.67 11.16
CA MET A 1 62.31 -10.30 11.06
C MET A 1 62.30 -9.90 9.59
N LEU A 2 61.21 -9.96 8.94
CA LEU A 2 61.04 -9.43 7.55
C LEU A 2 61.20 -7.91 7.62
N LYS A 3 62.08 -7.38 6.77
CA LYS A 3 62.33 -5.94 6.70
C LYS A 3 61.05 -5.22 6.26
N SER A 4 60.72 -4.13 6.94
CA SER A 4 59.49 -3.30 6.75
C SER A 4 59.16 -3.03 5.25
N ARG A 5 60.17 -2.90 4.38
CA ARG A 5 60.00 -2.66 2.94
C ARG A 5 59.37 -3.84 2.19
N GLU A 6 59.59 -5.08 2.65
CA GLU A 6 59.00 -6.28 2.01
C GLU A 6 57.55 -6.45 2.42
N LEU A 7 57.21 -6.09 3.65
CA LEU A 7 55.83 -6.11 4.15
C LEU A 7 54.93 -5.12 3.35
N PHE A 8 55.41 -3.92 3.09
CA PHE A 8 54.71 -2.92 2.28
C PHE A 8 54.53 -3.34 0.83
N SER A 9 55.51 -4.03 0.24
CA SER A 9 55.43 -4.54 -1.13
C SER A 9 54.39 -5.66 -1.24
N ILE A 10 54.35 -6.58 -0.29
CA ILE A 10 53.37 -7.69 -0.28
C ILE A 10 51.95 -7.15 -0.05
N SER A 11 51.78 -6.20 0.87
CA SER A 11 50.47 -5.56 1.12
C SER A 11 49.97 -4.80 -0.11
N GLY A 12 50.85 -4.06 -0.81
CA GLY A 12 50.52 -3.35 -2.03
C GLY A 12 50.09 -4.29 -3.16
N LEU A 13 50.78 -5.43 -3.34
CA LEU A 13 50.41 -6.42 -4.33
C LEU A 13 49.06 -7.10 -4.03
N CYS A 14 48.76 -7.37 -2.76
CA CYS A 14 47.47 -7.91 -2.34
C CYS A 14 46.32 -6.94 -2.60
N VAL A 15 46.47 -5.65 -2.32
CA VAL A 15 45.47 -4.62 -2.58
C VAL A 15 45.19 -4.47 -4.07
N VAL A 16 46.25 -4.44 -4.91
CA VAL A 16 46.08 -4.38 -6.37
C VAL A 16 45.42 -5.64 -6.90
N GLY A 17 45.80 -6.82 -6.38
CA GLY A 17 45.16 -8.08 -6.75
C GLY A 17 43.64 -8.11 -6.40
N VAL A 18 43.26 -7.65 -5.22
CA VAL A 18 41.86 -7.57 -4.82
C VAL A 18 41.08 -6.57 -5.68
N LEU A 19 41.64 -5.42 -6.01
CA LEU A 19 41.01 -4.44 -6.89
C LEU A 19 40.85 -4.97 -8.33
N LEU A 20 41.81 -5.71 -8.87
CA LEU A 20 41.68 -6.33 -10.19
C LEU A 20 40.65 -7.47 -10.21
N ILE A 21 40.53 -8.24 -9.13
CA ILE A 21 39.51 -9.27 -9.01
C ILE A 21 38.13 -8.60 -8.87
N ALA A 22 38.00 -7.55 -8.06
CA ALA A 22 36.76 -6.83 -7.87
C ALA A 22 36.26 -6.16 -9.17
N SER A 23 37.16 -5.56 -9.97
CA SER A 23 36.80 -4.97 -11.26
C SER A 23 36.32 -6.04 -12.27
N ASN A 24 37.03 -7.18 -12.36
CA ASN A 24 36.60 -8.30 -13.20
C ASN A 24 35.27 -8.94 -12.74
N PHE A 25 35.00 -8.90 -11.44
CA PHE A 25 33.72 -9.41 -10.90
C PHE A 25 32.57 -8.44 -11.17
N ALA A 26 32.82 -7.15 -11.03
CA ALA A 26 31.82 -6.11 -11.34
C ALA A 26 31.40 -6.15 -12.82
N ASP A 27 32.35 -6.31 -13.74
CA ASP A 27 32.05 -6.39 -15.18
C ASP A 27 31.24 -7.64 -15.58
N ARG A 28 31.26 -8.71 -14.76
CA ARG A 28 30.44 -9.92 -15.01
C ARG A 28 28.99 -9.80 -14.58
N PHE A 29 28.70 -8.90 -13.65
CA PHE A 29 27.35 -8.70 -13.12
C PHE A 29 26.67 -7.44 -13.64
N ILE A 30 27.38 -6.54 -14.29
CA ILE A 30 26.79 -5.45 -15.04
C ILE A 30 26.35 -6.03 -16.39
N THR A 31 25.06 -6.32 -16.49
CA THR A 31 24.43 -6.66 -17.77
C THR A 31 24.72 -5.50 -18.73
N GLN A 32 25.54 -5.72 -19.73
CA GLN A 32 25.76 -4.70 -20.75
C GLN A 32 24.42 -4.39 -21.39
N LEU A 33 24.02 -3.14 -21.36
CA LEU A 33 22.84 -2.68 -22.09
C LEU A 33 22.96 -3.16 -23.53
N PRO A 34 21.92 -3.79 -24.09
CA PRO A 34 21.95 -4.24 -25.48
C PRO A 34 22.38 -3.08 -26.38
N LEU A 35 23.19 -3.40 -27.39
CA LEU A 35 23.79 -2.42 -28.32
C LEU A 35 22.73 -1.50 -28.99
N ASN A 36 21.45 -1.90 -28.96
CA ASN A 36 20.30 -1.12 -29.44
C ASN A 36 19.61 -0.28 -28.34
N ALA A 37 20.10 -0.27 -27.10
CA ALA A 37 19.47 0.51 -26.01
C ALA A 37 19.48 2.02 -26.33
N LYS A 38 20.48 2.51 -27.06
CA LYS A 38 20.50 3.91 -27.53
C LYS A 38 19.44 4.19 -28.59
N THR A 39 19.12 3.22 -29.44
CA THR A 39 18.06 3.36 -30.44
C THR A 39 16.69 3.27 -29.79
N VAL A 40 16.48 2.36 -28.83
CA VAL A 40 15.23 2.24 -28.07
C VAL A 40 14.96 3.49 -27.23
N SER A 41 15.97 4.05 -26.56
CA SER A 41 15.79 5.29 -25.80
C SER A 41 15.55 6.50 -26.73
N ALA A 42 16.15 6.54 -27.93
CA ALA A 42 15.91 7.58 -28.91
C ALA A 42 14.52 7.47 -29.55
N GLU A 43 14.03 6.26 -29.79
CA GLU A 43 12.68 6.00 -30.30
C GLU A 43 11.60 6.33 -29.25
N LEU A 44 11.82 5.93 -27.97
CA LEU A 44 10.96 6.29 -26.86
C LEU A 44 10.96 7.81 -26.60
N ASP A 45 12.09 8.48 -26.70
CA ASP A 45 12.19 9.95 -26.54
C ASP A 45 11.52 10.69 -27.73
N PHE A 46 11.59 10.12 -28.93
CA PHE A 46 10.91 10.64 -30.11
C PHE A 46 9.40 10.47 -30.01
N ASP A 47 8.90 9.28 -29.63
CA ASP A 47 7.49 9.02 -29.42
C ASP A 47 6.93 9.86 -28.28
N PHE A 48 7.67 10.02 -27.19
CA PHE A 48 7.27 10.89 -26.09
C PHE A 48 7.20 12.36 -26.51
N LYS A 49 8.15 12.84 -27.29
CA LYS A 49 8.13 14.21 -27.85
C LYS A 49 7.01 14.41 -28.85
N MET A 50 6.74 13.40 -29.69
CA MET A 50 5.61 13.45 -30.64
C MET A 50 4.27 13.43 -29.91
N MET A 51 4.10 12.59 -28.88
CA MET A 51 2.91 12.59 -28.03
C MET A 51 2.73 13.92 -27.30
N ALA A 52 3.80 14.45 -26.71
CA ALA A 52 3.77 15.75 -26.04
C ALA A 52 3.45 16.90 -27.01
N ALA A 53 3.97 16.88 -28.23
CA ALA A 53 3.67 17.87 -29.27
C ALA A 53 2.24 17.75 -29.80
N ALA A 54 1.72 16.51 -30.00
CA ALA A 54 0.35 16.28 -30.40
C ALA A 54 -0.64 16.71 -29.31
N GLN A 55 -0.33 16.46 -28.06
CA GLN A 55 -1.12 16.91 -26.90
C GLN A 55 -1.08 18.45 -26.75
N ALA A 56 0.09 19.07 -26.94
CA ALA A 56 0.21 20.52 -26.90
C ALA A 56 -0.61 21.21 -27.98
N SER A 57 -0.75 20.59 -29.15
CA SER A 57 -1.55 21.11 -30.27
C SER A 57 -3.07 20.95 -30.05
N ALA A 58 -3.50 19.98 -29.23
CA ALA A 58 -4.89 19.76 -28.86
C ALA A 58 -5.36 20.65 -27.68
N MET A 59 -4.44 21.41 -27.07
CA MET A 59 -4.76 22.29 -25.93
C MET A 59 -5.40 23.57 -26.41
N GLY A 60 -6.70 23.70 -26.17
CA GLY A 60 -7.40 24.99 -26.23
C GLY A 60 -6.84 26.03 -25.24
N PRO A 61 -7.35 27.28 -25.27
CA PRO A 61 -6.85 28.34 -24.39
C PRO A 61 -6.93 27.90 -22.93
N ARG A 62 -5.81 28.03 -22.23
CA ARG A 62 -5.68 27.70 -20.79
C ARG A 62 -6.40 28.78 -19.99
N ASP A 63 -7.52 28.43 -19.39
CA ASP A 63 -8.36 29.36 -18.63
C ASP A 63 -7.98 29.43 -17.14
N GLY A 64 -6.77 28.98 -16.79
CA GLY A 64 -6.25 28.97 -15.41
C GLY A 64 -5.55 30.26 -15.03
N LYS A 65 -5.75 30.73 -13.81
CA LYS A 65 -5.17 31.98 -13.23
C LYS A 65 -3.65 32.06 -13.37
N PHE A 66 -2.96 30.95 -13.44
CA PHE A 66 -1.50 30.87 -13.53
C PHE A 66 -1.00 30.24 -14.83
N ASN A 67 -1.87 29.88 -15.75
CA ASN A 67 -1.56 29.17 -17.00
C ASN A 67 -0.73 27.89 -16.78
N LEU A 68 -0.93 27.22 -15.65
CA LEU A 68 -0.27 25.99 -15.29
C LEU A 68 -1.21 24.81 -15.50
N GLY A 69 -0.63 23.69 -15.93
CA GLY A 69 -1.37 22.45 -16.14
C GLY A 69 -2.22 22.45 -17.41
N ARG A 70 -2.95 21.38 -17.59
CA ARG A 70 -3.92 21.14 -18.66
C ARG A 70 -5.05 20.26 -18.14
N ALA A 71 -6.14 20.17 -18.86
CA ALA A 71 -7.15 19.16 -18.60
C ALA A 71 -6.54 17.76 -18.80
N ALA A 72 -6.87 16.82 -17.91
CA ALA A 72 -6.49 15.43 -18.06
C ALA A 72 -7.20 14.82 -19.29
N THR A 73 -6.52 13.90 -19.96
CA THR A 73 -7.15 13.11 -21.02
C THR A 73 -8.03 12.03 -20.41
N LYS A 74 -8.92 11.43 -21.22
CA LYS A 74 -9.76 10.32 -20.75
C LYS A 74 -8.92 9.13 -20.28
N ASP A 75 -7.84 8.83 -20.98
CA ASP A 75 -6.94 7.71 -20.63
C ASP A 75 -6.18 7.98 -19.32
N GLU A 76 -5.78 9.23 -19.09
CA GLU A 76 -5.18 9.61 -17.81
C GLU A 76 -6.18 9.52 -16.66
N ILE A 77 -7.44 9.92 -16.87
CA ILE A 77 -8.49 9.77 -15.86
C ILE A 77 -8.72 8.29 -15.60
N ALA A 78 -8.91 7.47 -16.63
CA ALA A 78 -9.16 6.04 -16.49
C ALA A 78 -8.01 5.30 -15.79
N ALA A 79 -6.76 5.73 -15.98
CA ALA A 79 -5.61 5.14 -15.30
C ALA A 79 -5.59 5.41 -13.78
N TRP A 80 -6.30 6.43 -13.31
CA TRP A 80 -6.40 6.81 -11.90
C TRP A 80 -7.76 6.50 -11.28
N ASP A 81 -8.76 6.20 -12.11
CA ASP A 81 -10.14 5.91 -11.72
C ASP A 81 -10.27 4.41 -11.39
N GLY A 82 -9.61 4.02 -10.32
CA GLY A 82 -9.61 2.62 -9.85
C GLY A 82 -10.22 2.46 -8.47
N ASP A 83 -10.92 3.49 -7.95
CA ASP A 83 -11.56 3.44 -6.64
C ASP A 83 -12.91 2.70 -6.71
N ILE A 84 -13.19 1.98 -5.64
CA ILE A 84 -14.43 1.22 -5.49
C ILE A 84 -15.31 1.90 -4.45
N SER A 85 -16.50 2.31 -4.87
CA SER A 85 -17.48 2.92 -3.97
C SER A 85 -18.28 1.88 -3.19
N PRO A 86 -18.85 2.25 -2.01
CA PRO A 86 -19.64 1.33 -1.20
C PRO A 86 -20.87 0.74 -1.91
N ASP A 87 -21.38 1.39 -2.94
CA ASP A 87 -22.47 0.93 -3.79
C ASP A 87 -22.05 -0.02 -4.92
N GLY A 88 -20.77 -0.43 -4.95
CA GLY A 88 -20.20 -1.30 -5.97
C GLY A 88 -19.78 -0.59 -7.25
N THR A 89 -19.94 0.74 -7.33
CA THR A 89 -19.46 1.50 -8.48
C THR A 89 -17.94 1.38 -8.59
N GLY A 90 -17.42 1.06 -9.76
CA GLY A 90 -15.99 0.88 -10.02
C GLY A 90 -15.52 -0.56 -9.96
N LEU A 91 -16.32 -1.52 -9.46
CA LEU A 91 -15.93 -2.93 -9.41
C LEU A 91 -15.68 -3.47 -10.84
N PRO A 92 -14.52 -4.10 -11.07
CA PRO A 92 -14.29 -4.80 -12.34
C PRO A 92 -15.11 -6.09 -12.39
N ILE A 93 -15.32 -6.59 -13.60
CA ILE A 93 -15.94 -7.90 -13.80
C ILE A 93 -14.95 -8.96 -13.35
N GLY A 94 -15.36 -9.82 -12.44
CA GLY A 94 -14.57 -10.91 -11.90
C GLY A 94 -15.30 -11.65 -10.79
N SER A 95 -14.71 -12.75 -10.31
CA SER A 95 -15.27 -13.56 -9.23
C SER A 95 -14.22 -14.44 -8.59
N GLY A 96 -14.46 -14.84 -7.34
CA GLY A 96 -13.67 -15.83 -6.61
C GLY A 96 -14.42 -16.30 -5.36
N ASP A 97 -14.03 -17.42 -4.81
CA ASP A 97 -14.54 -17.97 -3.57
C ASP A 97 -13.43 -18.13 -2.52
N ALA A 98 -13.79 -18.55 -1.30
CA ALA A 98 -12.81 -18.67 -0.23
C ALA A 98 -11.84 -19.85 -0.45
N ILE A 99 -12.22 -20.88 -1.20
CA ILE A 99 -11.39 -22.05 -1.46
C ILE A 99 -10.24 -21.68 -2.40
N ASP A 100 -10.54 -21.03 -3.52
CA ASP A 100 -9.53 -20.49 -4.43
C ASP A 100 -8.72 -19.39 -3.74
N GLY A 101 -9.38 -18.61 -2.88
CA GLY A 101 -8.77 -17.52 -2.10
C GLY A 101 -7.74 -17.99 -1.10
N GLU A 102 -7.92 -19.16 -0.46
CA GLU A 102 -6.95 -19.73 0.46
C GLU A 102 -5.60 -19.99 -0.24
N GLU A 103 -5.64 -20.56 -1.46
CA GLU A 103 -4.42 -20.84 -2.22
C GLU A 103 -3.67 -19.55 -2.58
N VAL A 104 -4.38 -18.56 -3.13
CA VAL A 104 -3.78 -17.27 -3.53
C VAL A 104 -3.31 -16.47 -2.30
N PHE A 105 -4.06 -16.52 -1.19
CA PHE A 105 -3.69 -15.86 0.05
C PHE A 105 -2.43 -16.47 0.67
N ALA A 106 -2.32 -17.81 0.67
CA ALA A 106 -1.14 -18.52 1.16
C ALA A 106 0.12 -18.14 0.37
N GLU A 107 0.00 -17.93 -0.95
CA GLU A 107 1.13 -17.57 -1.80
C GLU A 107 1.57 -16.11 -1.60
N HIS A 108 0.62 -15.17 -1.43
CA HIS A 108 0.92 -13.74 -1.54
C HIS A 108 0.75 -12.95 -0.23
N CYS A 109 0.03 -13.47 0.74
CA CYS A 109 -0.40 -12.70 1.93
C CYS A 109 0.05 -13.33 3.25
N ALA A 110 0.04 -14.67 3.37
CA ALA A 110 0.23 -15.40 4.61
C ALA A 110 1.58 -15.13 5.28
N ILE A 111 2.62 -14.83 4.51
CA ILE A 111 3.96 -14.50 5.06
C ILE A 111 3.91 -13.34 6.06
N CYS A 112 2.95 -12.42 5.91
CA CYS A 112 2.74 -11.30 6.81
C CYS A 112 1.48 -11.44 7.65
N HIS A 113 0.39 -11.94 7.06
CA HIS A 113 -0.92 -11.95 7.70
C HIS A 113 -1.28 -13.28 8.38
N GLY A 114 -0.40 -14.30 8.34
CA GLY A 114 -0.67 -15.65 8.84
C GLY A 114 -1.56 -16.45 7.89
N ASP A 115 -1.56 -17.79 8.05
CA ASP A 115 -2.32 -18.67 7.16
C ASP A 115 -3.83 -18.50 7.32
N PHE A 116 -4.30 -18.05 8.49
CA PHE A 116 -5.71 -17.82 8.82
C PHE A 116 -6.03 -16.33 8.98
N ALA A 117 -5.20 -15.45 8.39
CA ALA A 117 -5.34 -13.99 8.49
C ALA A 117 -5.23 -13.44 9.93
N GLU A 118 -4.57 -14.19 10.83
CA GLU A 118 -4.39 -13.87 12.25
C GLU A 118 -3.26 -12.87 12.53
N GLY A 119 -2.47 -12.51 11.49
CA GLY A 119 -1.29 -11.66 11.63
C GLY A 119 -0.03 -12.41 12.05
N VAL A 120 1.14 -11.87 11.73
CA VAL A 120 2.47 -12.41 12.14
C VAL A 120 3.31 -11.29 12.70
N ASP A 121 3.82 -11.44 13.90
CA ASP A 121 4.65 -10.45 14.60
C ASP A 121 3.98 -9.05 14.66
N ASN A 122 4.54 -8.08 13.94
CA ASN A 122 4.01 -6.70 13.89
C ASN A 122 3.05 -6.46 12.71
N TRP A 123 2.77 -7.48 11.91
CA TRP A 123 1.82 -7.35 10.80
C TRP A 123 0.40 -7.54 11.30
N PRO A 124 -0.55 -6.71 10.81
CA PRO A 124 -1.88 -6.69 11.39
C PRO A 124 -2.68 -7.95 11.07
N GLU A 125 -3.52 -8.31 12.02
CA GLU A 125 -4.59 -9.28 11.85
C GLU A 125 -5.63 -8.73 10.84
N LEU A 126 -6.12 -9.59 9.96
CA LEU A 126 -7.22 -9.29 9.04
C LEU A 126 -8.52 -9.97 9.47
N ALA A 127 -8.42 -10.98 10.33
CA ALA A 127 -9.54 -11.73 10.89
C ALA A 127 -9.54 -11.69 12.42
N GLY A 128 -10.73 -11.88 13.01
CA GLY A 128 -10.96 -11.86 14.45
C GLY A 128 -11.39 -10.49 14.97
N GLY A 129 -11.28 -10.30 16.29
CA GLY A 129 -11.64 -9.04 16.95
C GLY A 129 -13.14 -8.79 17.09
N MET A 130 -13.98 -9.78 16.88
CA MET A 130 -15.43 -9.66 17.09
C MET A 130 -15.71 -9.24 18.53
N ASP A 131 -16.66 -8.30 18.70
CA ASP A 131 -17.11 -7.74 19.99
C ASP A 131 -16.04 -6.98 20.80
N THR A 132 -14.83 -6.77 20.28
CA THR A 132 -13.74 -6.08 21.00
C THR A 132 -13.75 -4.57 20.85
N LEU A 133 -14.62 -3.98 20.01
CA LEU A 133 -14.57 -2.54 19.69
C LEU A 133 -14.81 -1.61 20.89
N ALA A 134 -15.40 -2.15 21.97
CA ALA A 134 -15.62 -1.41 23.23
C ALA A 134 -14.51 -1.63 24.27
N ASP A 135 -13.54 -2.49 24.00
CA ASP A 135 -12.45 -2.78 24.90
C ASP A 135 -11.41 -1.65 24.94
N GLU A 136 -10.53 -1.68 25.92
CA GLU A 136 -9.43 -0.71 26.07
C GLU A 136 -8.47 -0.79 24.86
N ASP A 137 -8.18 -2.01 24.37
CA ASP A 137 -7.34 -2.30 23.21
C ASP A 137 -8.15 -3.13 22.18
N PRO A 138 -8.98 -2.50 21.36
CA PRO A 138 -9.82 -3.19 20.41
C PRO A 138 -9.01 -3.76 19.24
N VAL A 139 -9.29 -5.00 18.85
CA VAL A 139 -8.72 -5.63 17.66
C VAL A 139 -9.54 -5.23 16.43
N LYS A 140 -8.97 -4.38 15.60
CA LYS A 140 -9.65 -3.75 14.45
C LYS A 140 -9.29 -4.45 13.16
N THR A 141 -10.11 -5.41 12.76
CA THR A 141 -9.95 -6.20 11.55
C THR A 141 -10.97 -5.85 10.47
N VAL A 142 -10.91 -6.55 9.34
CA VAL A 142 -11.95 -6.46 8.31
C VAL A 142 -13.30 -6.87 8.88
N GLY A 143 -13.37 -7.94 9.69
CA GLY A 143 -14.62 -8.44 10.26
C GLY A 143 -15.15 -7.63 11.43
N SER A 144 -14.29 -7.03 12.25
CA SER A 144 -14.73 -6.33 13.45
C SER A 144 -15.00 -4.84 13.26
N TYR A 145 -14.21 -4.17 12.38
CA TYR A 145 -14.17 -2.70 12.34
C TYR A 145 -14.59 -2.09 11.00
N TRP A 146 -14.22 -2.70 9.87
CA TRP A 146 -14.41 -2.09 8.56
C TRP A 146 -15.86 -2.06 8.14
N PRO A 147 -16.44 -0.87 7.82
CA PRO A 147 -17.87 -0.75 7.56
C PRO A 147 -18.26 -1.14 6.13
N TYR A 148 -17.34 -1.11 5.19
CA TYR A 148 -17.61 -1.32 3.77
C TYR A 148 -16.68 -2.35 3.15
N LEU A 149 -17.26 -3.34 2.49
CA LEU A 149 -16.51 -4.34 1.74
C LEU A 149 -15.68 -3.71 0.60
N SER A 150 -16.19 -2.65 -0.01
CA SER A 150 -15.49 -1.90 -1.05
C SER A 150 -14.09 -1.43 -0.59
N THR A 151 -13.96 -1.04 0.68
CA THR A 151 -12.67 -0.62 1.24
C THR A 151 -11.68 -1.79 1.26
N THR A 152 -12.13 -3.00 1.59
CA THR A 152 -11.27 -4.19 1.61
C THR A 152 -10.80 -4.54 0.21
N TRP A 153 -11.72 -4.62 -0.74
CA TRP A 153 -11.41 -4.97 -2.13
C TRP A 153 -10.44 -3.95 -2.76
N ASP A 154 -10.76 -2.67 -2.61
CA ASP A 154 -9.95 -1.56 -3.13
C ASP A 154 -8.54 -1.53 -2.52
N TYR A 155 -8.45 -1.76 -1.21
CA TYR A 155 -7.16 -1.79 -0.52
C TYR A 155 -6.29 -2.95 -1.00
N VAL A 156 -6.85 -4.16 -1.11
CA VAL A 156 -6.13 -5.33 -1.63
C VAL A 156 -5.65 -5.06 -3.06
N LYS A 157 -6.54 -4.65 -3.95
CA LYS A 157 -6.19 -4.39 -5.36
C LYS A 157 -5.12 -3.32 -5.52
N ARG A 158 -5.23 -2.23 -4.77
CA ARG A 158 -4.43 -1.02 -4.96
C ARG A 158 -3.10 -1.04 -4.22
N SER A 159 -3.03 -1.73 -3.09
CA SER A 159 -1.91 -1.61 -2.15
C SER A 159 -1.21 -2.93 -1.83
N MET A 160 -1.83 -4.06 -2.09
CA MET A 160 -1.31 -5.40 -1.78
C MET A 160 -0.97 -6.21 -3.03
N PRO A 161 -0.01 -7.16 -2.96
CA PRO A 161 0.89 -7.44 -1.84
C PRO A 161 1.86 -6.30 -1.56
N PHE A 162 2.26 -6.10 -0.30
CA PHE A 162 3.17 -5.03 0.07
C PHE A 162 4.51 -5.13 -0.70
N GLY A 163 4.85 -4.05 -1.41
CA GLY A 163 6.03 -4.01 -2.28
C GLY A 163 5.81 -4.56 -3.70
N ASN A 164 4.64 -5.14 -4.01
CA ASN A 164 4.27 -5.62 -5.33
C ASN A 164 2.78 -5.34 -5.64
N ALA A 165 2.32 -4.15 -5.27
CA ALA A 165 0.93 -3.73 -5.43
C ALA A 165 0.45 -3.81 -6.89
N GLN A 166 -0.84 -4.07 -7.10
CA GLN A 166 -1.50 -4.14 -8.40
C GLN A 166 -1.00 -5.28 -9.32
N SER A 167 -0.33 -6.29 -8.76
CA SER A 167 0.16 -7.45 -9.51
C SER A 167 -0.88 -8.57 -9.66
N LEU A 168 -1.92 -8.57 -8.82
CA LEU A 168 -2.96 -9.59 -8.79
C LEU A 168 -4.03 -9.34 -9.86
N SER A 169 -4.59 -10.41 -10.42
CA SER A 169 -5.76 -10.32 -11.28
C SER A 169 -7.00 -9.87 -10.49
N ASP A 170 -8.05 -9.48 -11.16
CA ASP A 170 -9.29 -9.09 -10.47
C ASP A 170 -9.95 -10.31 -9.81
N ASP A 171 -9.90 -11.48 -10.44
CA ASP A 171 -10.39 -12.73 -9.87
C ASP A 171 -9.61 -13.13 -8.61
N ASP A 172 -8.28 -13.04 -8.62
CA ASP A 172 -7.45 -13.29 -7.42
C ASP A 172 -7.83 -12.35 -6.27
N VAL A 173 -8.11 -11.07 -6.58
CA VAL A 173 -8.53 -10.12 -5.54
C VAL A 173 -9.90 -10.48 -4.97
N TYR A 174 -10.87 -10.89 -5.82
CA TYR A 174 -12.16 -11.40 -5.33
C TYR A 174 -11.99 -12.63 -4.45
N ALA A 175 -11.16 -13.57 -4.86
CA ALA A 175 -10.87 -14.79 -4.11
C ALA A 175 -10.20 -14.49 -2.75
N ILE A 176 -9.15 -13.66 -2.72
CA ILE A 176 -8.49 -13.23 -1.47
C ILE A 176 -9.49 -12.55 -0.53
N VAL A 177 -10.32 -11.65 -1.06
CA VAL A 177 -11.32 -10.95 -0.23
C VAL A 177 -12.37 -11.92 0.29
N ALA A 178 -12.82 -12.89 -0.53
CA ALA A 178 -13.72 -13.95 -0.07
C ALA A 178 -13.08 -14.78 1.06
N TYR A 179 -11.81 -15.14 0.94
CA TYR A 179 -11.09 -15.86 2.00
C TYR A 179 -11.00 -15.04 3.31
N ILE A 180 -10.71 -13.75 3.23
CA ILE A 180 -10.70 -12.86 4.42
C ILE A 180 -12.09 -12.79 5.06
N LEU A 181 -13.15 -12.70 4.26
CA LEU A 181 -14.53 -12.68 4.77
C LEU A 181 -14.91 -14.01 5.43
N TYR A 182 -14.55 -15.14 4.81
CA TYR A 182 -14.74 -16.48 5.35
C TYR A 182 -13.99 -16.65 6.68
N SER A 183 -12.73 -16.21 6.75
CA SER A 183 -11.91 -16.24 7.97
C SER A 183 -12.49 -15.39 9.12
N ASN A 184 -13.45 -14.50 8.81
CA ASN A 184 -14.21 -13.70 9.77
C ASN A 184 -15.65 -14.21 9.99
N ASP A 185 -16.00 -15.40 9.53
CA ASP A 185 -17.36 -15.97 9.64
C ASP A 185 -18.47 -15.08 9.03
N ILE A 186 -18.14 -14.29 7.98
CA ILE A 186 -19.09 -13.39 7.32
C ILE A 186 -19.79 -14.07 6.15
N ILE A 187 -19.10 -14.96 5.44
CA ILE A 187 -19.62 -15.76 4.34
C ILE A 187 -19.23 -17.24 4.52
N GLU A 188 -19.93 -18.14 3.85
CA GLU A 188 -19.56 -19.54 3.75
C GLU A 188 -18.45 -19.75 2.69
N ASP A 189 -17.75 -20.88 2.72
CA ASP A 189 -16.61 -21.19 1.87
C ASP A 189 -16.98 -21.31 0.38
N ASP A 190 -18.22 -21.69 0.08
CA ASP A 190 -18.76 -21.85 -1.27
C ASP A 190 -19.45 -20.59 -1.83
N PHE A 191 -19.43 -19.48 -1.06
CA PHE A 191 -19.98 -18.21 -1.54
C PHE A 191 -19.09 -17.61 -2.62
N ILE A 192 -19.66 -17.41 -3.81
CA ILE A 192 -18.93 -16.76 -4.91
C ILE A 192 -19.05 -15.26 -4.78
N LEU A 193 -17.96 -14.60 -4.38
CA LEU A 193 -17.86 -13.15 -4.36
C LEU A 193 -17.53 -12.64 -5.78
N SER A 194 -18.34 -11.73 -6.28
CA SER A 194 -18.22 -11.17 -7.63
C SER A 194 -18.75 -9.74 -7.67
N ASN A 195 -18.57 -9.05 -8.81
CA ASN A 195 -19.22 -7.75 -9.02
C ASN A 195 -20.76 -7.80 -8.94
N GLU A 196 -21.37 -8.97 -9.13
CA GLU A 196 -22.83 -9.14 -9.06
C GLU A 196 -23.33 -9.44 -7.64
N THR A 197 -22.54 -10.20 -6.84
CA THR A 197 -22.91 -10.63 -5.49
C THR A 197 -22.29 -9.77 -4.39
N PHE A 198 -21.49 -8.78 -4.75
CA PHE A 198 -20.73 -7.94 -3.82
C PHE A 198 -21.60 -7.25 -2.75
N LEU A 199 -22.75 -6.76 -3.17
CA LEU A 199 -23.69 -6.05 -2.29
C LEU A 199 -24.59 -6.99 -1.46
N ASP A 200 -24.51 -8.31 -1.69
CA ASP A 200 -25.21 -9.29 -0.84
C ASP A 200 -24.48 -9.53 0.48
N VAL A 201 -23.20 -9.09 0.58
CA VAL A 201 -22.39 -9.19 1.79
C VAL A 201 -22.68 -8.02 2.72
N GLU A 202 -23.20 -8.30 3.91
CA GLU A 202 -23.41 -7.29 4.95
C GLU A 202 -22.24 -7.29 5.95
N MET A 203 -21.49 -6.19 6.00
CA MET A 203 -20.36 -6.07 6.93
C MET A 203 -20.86 -5.86 8.36
N PRO A 204 -20.30 -6.56 9.39
CA PRO A 204 -20.77 -6.49 10.76
C PRO A 204 -20.83 -5.07 11.34
N ASN A 205 -19.88 -4.22 10.96
CA ASN A 205 -19.76 -2.85 11.47
C ASN A 205 -20.32 -1.77 10.52
N VAL A 206 -21.18 -2.12 9.57
CA VAL A 206 -21.76 -1.18 8.58
C VAL A 206 -22.46 0.01 9.24
N ASN A 207 -23.04 -0.18 10.41
CA ASN A 207 -23.74 0.83 11.19
C ASN A 207 -22.91 1.38 12.37
N GLY A 208 -21.65 1.00 12.51
CA GLY A 208 -20.77 1.36 13.63
C GLY A 208 -20.20 2.78 13.58
N PHE A 209 -20.35 3.48 12.47
CA PHE A 209 -19.83 4.83 12.28
C PHE A 209 -20.94 5.88 12.42
N ILE A 210 -20.62 6.95 13.13
CA ILE A 210 -21.52 8.09 13.30
C ILE A 210 -21.18 9.20 12.31
N VAL A 211 -22.16 10.01 11.97
CA VAL A 211 -21.94 11.19 11.12
C VAL A 211 -21.04 12.17 11.83
N ASP A 212 -20.02 12.65 11.12
CA ASP A 212 -19.08 13.64 11.65
C ASP A 212 -19.76 15.00 11.85
N ASP A 213 -19.91 15.41 13.10
CA ASP A 213 -20.52 16.67 13.50
C ASP A 213 -19.49 17.74 13.96
N ARG A 214 -18.19 17.48 13.80
CA ARG A 214 -17.09 18.34 14.28
C ARG A 214 -17.23 19.81 13.83
N LEU A 215 -17.77 20.03 12.64
CA LEU A 215 -18.02 21.40 12.15
C LEU A 215 -18.91 22.23 13.07
N THR A 216 -19.79 21.59 13.81
CA THR A 216 -20.71 22.23 14.76
C THR A 216 -20.26 22.05 16.19
N SER A 217 -20.02 20.81 16.63
CA SER A 217 -19.66 20.44 18.01
C SER A 217 -18.30 21.01 18.43
N GLU A 218 -17.34 21.07 17.53
CA GLU A 218 -15.98 21.49 17.79
C GLU A 218 -15.67 22.89 17.24
N SER A 219 -16.68 23.67 16.85
CA SER A 219 -16.51 25.02 16.28
C SER A 219 -15.68 25.96 17.17
N HIS A 220 -15.68 25.73 18.49
CA HIS A 220 -14.90 26.52 19.46
C HIS A 220 -13.38 26.28 19.34
N PHE A 221 -12.92 25.16 18.75
CA PHE A 221 -11.52 24.91 18.44
C PHE A 221 -11.01 25.64 17.19
N TRP A 222 -11.92 26.15 16.35
CA TRP A 222 -11.59 26.85 15.10
C TRP A 222 -11.20 28.31 15.33
N ASN A 223 -10.82 28.66 16.57
CA ASN A 223 -10.42 30.03 16.89
C ASN A 223 -9.12 30.39 16.17
N LYS A 224 -9.20 31.42 15.30
CA LYS A 224 -8.05 31.94 14.56
C LYS A 224 -7.05 32.71 15.42
N LYS A 225 -7.41 33.05 16.67
CA LYS A 225 -6.49 33.70 17.60
C LYS A 225 -5.70 32.65 18.36
N VAL A 226 -4.50 32.41 17.88
CA VAL A 226 -3.58 31.46 18.52
C VAL A 226 -3.05 32.08 19.82
N CYS A 227 -3.21 31.36 20.92
CA CYS A 227 -2.59 31.75 22.17
C CYS A 227 -1.10 31.39 22.14
N MET A 228 -0.22 32.39 22.23
CA MET A 228 1.24 32.21 22.09
C MET A 228 1.97 32.20 23.44
N SER A 229 1.33 32.58 24.55
CA SER A 229 1.97 32.59 25.88
C SER A 229 0.94 32.48 27.00
N ASN A 230 1.31 31.81 28.05
CA ASN A 230 0.48 31.62 29.27
C ASN A 230 -0.94 31.12 28.99
N CYS A 231 -1.08 30.23 27.99
CA CYS A 231 -2.37 29.75 27.51
C CYS A 231 -3.11 28.84 28.52
N LYS A 232 -2.37 28.25 29.44
CA LYS A 232 -2.88 27.44 30.57
C LYS A 232 -2.14 27.79 31.83
N SER A 233 -2.86 27.81 32.96
CA SER A 233 -2.27 28.04 34.28
C SER A 233 -1.35 26.90 34.71
N GLU A 234 -1.65 25.69 34.27
CA GLU A 234 -0.88 24.49 34.56
C GLU A 234 -0.95 23.53 33.35
N VAL A 235 0.16 22.88 33.05
CA VAL A 235 0.23 21.83 32.03
C VAL A 235 0.44 20.49 32.73
N LYS A 236 -0.54 19.58 32.58
CA LYS A 236 -0.46 18.21 33.08
C LYS A 236 -0.51 17.21 31.94
N ILE A 237 0.29 16.17 32.07
CA ILE A 237 0.15 14.97 31.20
C ILE A 237 -1.01 14.18 31.80
N THR A 238 -2.14 14.13 31.07
CA THR A 238 -3.35 13.43 31.51
C THR A 238 -3.47 12.04 30.90
N MET A 239 -2.78 11.79 29.79
CA MET A 239 -2.83 10.52 29.07
C MET A 239 -1.49 10.30 28.37
N ARG A 240 -1.11 9.07 28.18
CA ARG A 240 -0.01 8.66 27.33
C ARG A 240 -0.59 7.74 26.25
N ALA A 241 -0.10 7.85 25.03
CA ALA A 241 -0.27 6.81 24.03
C ALA A 241 0.43 5.52 24.51
N ALA A 242 0.37 4.45 23.79
CA ALA A 242 1.00 3.19 24.18
C ALA A 242 2.46 3.37 24.64
N VAL A 243 2.89 2.65 25.67
CA VAL A 243 4.31 2.47 25.98
C VAL A 243 4.79 1.34 25.08
N LEU A 244 5.48 1.69 24.02
CA LEU A 244 6.18 0.71 23.18
C LEU A 244 7.44 0.27 23.93
N ASP A 245 7.40 -0.92 24.52
CA ASP A 245 8.58 -1.62 25.00
C ASP A 245 9.08 -2.53 23.88
N VAL A 246 10.15 -2.08 23.24
CA VAL A 246 10.83 -2.83 22.17
C VAL A 246 12.08 -3.54 22.66
N THR A 247 12.29 -3.57 23.99
CA THR A 247 13.40 -4.28 24.60
C THR A 247 13.10 -5.78 24.56
N PRO A 248 13.97 -6.63 23.99
CA PRO A 248 13.80 -8.08 24.10
C PRO A 248 13.76 -8.46 25.57
N GLU A 249 12.78 -9.27 25.96
CA GLU A 249 12.81 -9.88 27.30
C GLU A 249 14.03 -10.78 27.37
N ASP A 250 14.91 -10.54 28.34
CA ASP A 250 16.07 -11.38 28.57
C ASP A 250 15.57 -12.78 29.00
N GLU A 251 15.79 -13.80 28.14
CA GLU A 251 15.54 -15.22 28.43
C GLU A 251 16.49 -15.75 29.54
#